data_7f4c9ad58192abc0c8efdc1b52d66c37
#
_entry.id   7f4c9ad58192abc0c8efdc1b52d66c37
#
_cell.length_a   1.000
_cell.length_b   1.000
_cell.length_c   1.000
_cell.angle_alpha   90.00
_cell.angle_beta   90.00
_cell.angle_gamma   90.00
#
_symmetry.space_group_name_H-M   'P 1'
#
loop_
_entity.id
_entity.type
_entity.pdbx_description
1 polymer ?
#
loop_
_entity_poly.entity_id
_entity_poly.type
_entity_poly.pdbx_seq_one_letter_code
_entity_poly.pdbx_strand_id
1 'polypeptide(L)'
;ISDCLVGSEMCIRDSVYGDTDKDAAFGFAYAQAEDDLKHVEMMIKMSRGELSNLNFNSKTFAAIYSLITGSGDIMENLDAIEGVELDFLFKFFNVHETVNNKISEIPEETINYIKGYADGLNYYAAKNPNLVDQSLYPATAYDLVAGMTFRMPLFYGIDHSIAELINLMDDQEEKVAMNMNAPSDNPIVASINTYFKPSGSNAFAVSKSRSQDNETMLVINSHQPLTGPVAWYEIHIKSGEGLNIMGGTFPGSPFVHVGFNENLGWGATVNQPDLSDIYELKLNPENNDQYELDGAWVNFTETDQEFKVKLFGPFSITYPIQMYHSAHGPVLKDDNKAYALRFVGMNDVNHSTAWLKMNKSKNIDEWLDALRMEQLASLNLVY
;
A
#
# COMPACT_ATOMS: atom_id res chain seq x y z
N ILE A 1 15.53 -25.38 -0.84
CA ILE A 1 14.18 -26.02 -0.75
C ILE A 1 14.15 -27.01 0.43
N SER A 2 15.28 -27.61 0.81
CA SER A 2 15.34 -28.55 1.94
C SER A 2 15.09 -27.91 3.30
N ASP A 3 15.14 -26.57 3.38
CA ASP A 3 15.21 -25.84 4.64
C ASP A 3 13.90 -25.09 4.97
N CYS A 4 12.86 -25.28 4.15
CA CYS A 4 11.52 -24.73 4.37
C CYS A 4 10.47 -25.85 4.30
N LEU A 5 9.68 -25.99 5.36
CA LEU A 5 8.54 -26.90 5.43
C LEU A 5 7.25 -26.07 5.45
N VAL A 6 6.36 -26.36 4.53
CA VAL A 6 4.98 -25.85 4.52
C VAL A 6 4.06 -27.02 4.85
N GLY A 7 3.23 -26.88 5.87
CA GLY A 7 2.24 -27.86 6.25
C GLY A 7 0.87 -27.21 6.36
N SER A 8 -0.11 -27.69 5.60
CA SER A 8 -1.50 -27.31 5.78
C SER A 8 -2.19 -28.30 6.70
N GLU A 9 -2.75 -27.82 7.79
CA GLU A 9 -3.64 -28.61 8.63
C GLU A 9 -5.10 -28.38 8.19
N MET A 10 -5.97 -29.37 8.40
CA MET A 10 -7.40 -29.32 8.01
C MET A 10 -8.21 -28.16 8.62
N CYS A 11 -7.58 -27.21 9.29
CA CYS A 11 -8.20 -26.07 9.97
C CYS A 11 -7.82 -24.70 9.37
N ILE A 12 -7.48 -24.64 8.09
CA ILE A 12 -7.35 -23.36 7.34
C ILE A 12 -6.15 -22.49 7.81
N ARG A 13 -5.09 -23.07 8.36
CA ARG A 13 -3.89 -22.33 8.76
C ARG A 13 -2.65 -22.98 8.19
N ASP A 14 -1.93 -22.24 7.38
CA ASP A 14 -0.61 -22.68 6.97
C ASP A 14 0.42 -22.37 8.06
N SER A 15 1.21 -23.36 8.40
CA SER A 15 2.37 -23.20 9.27
C SER A 15 3.63 -23.35 8.44
N VAL A 16 4.43 -22.30 8.40
CA VAL A 16 5.68 -22.26 7.65
C VAL A 16 6.85 -22.26 8.63
N TYR A 17 7.77 -23.16 8.43
CA TYR A 17 9.03 -23.23 9.18
C TYR A 17 10.21 -23.05 8.23
N GLY A 18 11.20 -22.22 8.64
CA GLY A 18 12.47 -22.03 7.95
C GLY A 18 13.64 -22.03 8.94
N ASP A 19 14.82 -22.46 8.52
CA ASP A 19 16.01 -22.40 9.37
C ASP A 19 16.42 -20.96 9.65
N THR A 20 16.27 -20.08 8.67
CA THR A 20 16.45 -18.63 8.79
C THR A 20 15.14 -17.87 8.62
N ASP A 21 15.13 -16.61 9.02
CA ASP A 21 13.98 -15.71 8.74
C ASP A 21 13.73 -15.61 7.24
N LYS A 22 14.78 -15.58 6.43
CA LYS A 22 14.69 -15.56 4.97
C LYS A 22 14.02 -16.81 4.41
N ASP A 23 14.36 -18.01 4.94
CA ASP A 23 13.74 -19.27 4.50
C ASP A 23 12.27 -19.34 4.90
N ALA A 24 11.93 -18.85 6.09
CA ALA A 24 10.57 -18.77 6.55
C ALA A 24 9.74 -17.81 5.65
N ALA A 25 10.29 -16.65 5.30
CA ALA A 25 9.66 -15.72 4.37
C ALA A 25 9.47 -16.33 2.96
N PHE A 26 10.44 -17.11 2.49
CA PHE A 26 10.33 -17.84 1.21
C PHE A 26 9.15 -18.83 1.22
N GLY A 27 9.04 -19.66 2.24
CA GLY A 27 7.94 -20.62 2.38
C GLY A 27 6.60 -19.94 2.53
N PHE A 28 6.54 -18.81 3.26
CA PHE A 28 5.34 -18.01 3.40
C PHE A 28 4.86 -17.48 2.03
N ALA A 29 5.74 -16.89 1.25
CA ALA A 29 5.39 -16.39 -0.08
C ALA A 29 4.87 -17.47 -1.00
N TYR A 30 5.48 -18.66 -0.95
CA TYR A 30 5.03 -19.80 -1.73
C TYR A 30 3.60 -20.23 -1.35
N ALA A 31 3.33 -20.39 -0.04
CA ALA A 31 2.00 -20.75 0.46
C ALA A 31 0.95 -19.71 0.06
N GLN A 32 1.25 -18.41 0.27
CA GLN A 32 0.31 -17.36 -0.09
C GLN A 32 0.04 -17.29 -1.60
N ALA A 33 1.06 -17.52 -2.45
CA ALA A 33 0.88 -17.58 -3.90
C ALA A 33 0.09 -18.83 -4.33
N GLU A 34 0.17 -19.94 -3.61
CA GLU A 34 -0.62 -21.14 -3.87
C GLU A 34 -2.09 -20.93 -3.57
N ASP A 35 -2.40 -20.20 -2.50
CA ASP A 35 -3.77 -19.98 -2.03
C ASP A 35 -4.45 -18.77 -2.69
N ASP A 36 -3.71 -17.67 -2.92
CA ASP A 36 -4.28 -16.39 -3.33
C ASP A 36 -3.41 -15.63 -4.36
N LEU A 37 -2.99 -16.33 -5.39
CA LEU A 37 -2.15 -15.77 -6.46
C LEU A 37 -2.71 -14.47 -7.06
N LYS A 38 -4.03 -14.43 -7.27
CA LYS A 38 -4.69 -13.29 -7.91
C LYS A 38 -4.42 -11.98 -7.16
N HIS A 39 -4.56 -11.98 -5.84
CA HIS A 39 -4.35 -10.77 -5.05
C HIS A 39 -2.86 -10.48 -4.83
N VAL A 40 -2.01 -11.50 -4.75
CA VAL A 40 -0.55 -11.31 -4.73
C VAL A 40 -0.08 -10.62 -6.02
N GLU A 41 -0.50 -11.08 -7.20
CA GLU A 41 -0.15 -10.45 -8.47
C GLU A 41 -0.75 -9.05 -8.63
N MET A 42 -1.96 -8.83 -8.13
CA MET A 42 -2.57 -7.51 -8.06
C MET A 42 -1.69 -6.55 -7.24
N MET A 43 -1.16 -7.00 -6.11
CA MET A 43 -0.27 -6.19 -5.28
C MET A 43 1.06 -5.88 -5.96
N ILE A 44 1.62 -6.80 -6.74
CA ILE A 44 2.82 -6.54 -7.54
C ILE A 44 2.53 -5.47 -8.60
N LYS A 45 1.39 -5.54 -9.28
CA LYS A 45 0.97 -4.50 -10.24
C LYS A 45 0.81 -3.13 -9.58
N MET A 46 0.13 -3.08 -8.44
CA MET A 46 -0.04 -1.84 -7.66
C MET A 46 1.31 -1.25 -7.22
N SER A 47 2.25 -2.10 -6.80
CA SER A 47 3.59 -1.67 -6.38
C SER A 47 4.47 -1.14 -7.50
N ARG A 48 4.06 -1.32 -8.74
CA ARG A 48 4.71 -0.79 -9.95
C ARG A 48 3.95 0.37 -10.58
N GLY A 49 2.72 0.67 -10.11
CA GLY A 49 1.82 1.59 -10.77
C GLY A 49 1.42 1.09 -12.17
N GLU A 50 1.20 -0.20 -12.31
CA GLU A 50 0.85 -0.91 -13.55
C GLU A 50 -0.47 -1.69 -13.42
N LEU A 51 -1.41 -1.20 -12.61
CA LEU A 51 -2.72 -1.84 -12.43
C LEU A 51 -3.66 -1.53 -13.59
N SER A 52 -3.41 -0.44 -14.31
CA SER A 52 -4.26 0.06 -15.39
C SER A 52 -4.52 -0.97 -16.50
N ASN A 53 -5.78 -1.26 -16.72
CA ASN A 53 -6.26 -2.23 -17.69
C ASN A 53 -7.41 -1.63 -18.50
N LEU A 54 -7.39 -1.82 -19.82
CA LEU A 54 -8.49 -1.32 -20.65
C LEU A 54 -9.74 -2.21 -20.46
N ASN A 55 -10.82 -1.60 -19.98
CA ASN A 55 -12.11 -2.25 -19.89
C ASN A 55 -12.89 -2.04 -21.21
N PHE A 56 -13.19 -3.11 -21.92
CA PHE A 56 -13.91 -3.01 -23.21
C PHE A 56 -15.40 -2.66 -22.99
N ASN A 57 -15.68 -1.36 -22.91
CA ASN A 57 -17.00 -0.80 -22.83
C ASN A 57 -17.26 0.20 -23.96
N SER A 58 -18.38 0.93 -23.92
CA SER A 58 -18.76 1.90 -24.96
C SER A 58 -17.78 3.06 -25.16
N LYS A 59 -16.96 3.37 -24.15
CA LYS A 59 -15.96 4.46 -24.17
C LYS A 59 -14.56 3.99 -24.60
N THR A 60 -14.37 2.70 -24.77
CA THR A 60 -13.06 2.09 -25.08
C THR A 60 -12.37 2.71 -26.28
N PHE A 61 -13.11 2.94 -27.37
CA PHE A 61 -12.54 3.53 -28.59
C PHE A 61 -12.12 5.00 -28.38
N ALA A 62 -12.88 5.78 -27.61
CA ALA A 62 -12.54 7.17 -27.29
C ALA A 62 -11.27 7.22 -26.42
N ALA A 63 -11.17 6.35 -25.41
CA ALA A 63 -9.98 6.23 -24.57
C ALA A 63 -8.73 5.80 -25.38
N ILE A 64 -8.85 4.81 -26.26
CA ILE A 64 -7.76 4.40 -27.15
C ILE A 64 -7.34 5.56 -28.05
N TYR A 65 -8.30 6.28 -28.63
CA TYR A 65 -8.02 7.42 -29.50
C TYR A 65 -7.30 8.54 -28.73
N SER A 66 -7.76 8.91 -27.54
CA SER A 66 -7.11 9.88 -26.66
C SER A 66 -5.68 9.48 -26.31
N LEU A 67 -5.47 8.21 -25.95
CA LEU A 67 -4.15 7.68 -25.61
C LEU A 67 -3.17 7.69 -26.80
N ILE A 68 -3.64 7.39 -28.02
CA ILE A 68 -2.78 7.34 -29.22
C ILE A 68 -2.46 8.73 -29.75
N THR A 69 -3.41 9.63 -29.71
CA THR A 69 -3.28 10.96 -30.36
C THR A 69 -2.78 12.03 -29.41
N GLY A 70 -2.79 11.75 -28.09
CA GLY A 70 -2.55 12.78 -27.07
C GLY A 70 -3.61 13.90 -27.10
N SER A 71 -4.74 13.67 -27.79
CA SER A 71 -5.84 14.63 -27.93
C SER A 71 -7.03 14.18 -27.08
N GLY A 72 -7.37 14.96 -26.10
CA GLY A 72 -8.44 14.66 -25.16
C GLY A 72 -7.90 14.40 -23.74
N ASP A 73 -8.72 14.76 -22.77
CA ASP A 73 -8.37 14.53 -21.36
C ASP A 73 -8.54 13.02 -21.06
N ILE A 74 -7.48 12.39 -20.57
CA ILE A 74 -7.54 10.99 -20.12
C ILE A 74 -8.57 10.84 -18.99
N MET A 75 -8.74 11.90 -18.18
CA MET A 75 -9.72 11.93 -17.09
C MET A 75 -11.17 11.85 -17.59
N GLU A 76 -11.47 12.33 -18.80
CA GLU A 76 -12.81 12.22 -19.41
C GLU A 76 -13.18 10.78 -19.80
N ASN A 77 -12.18 9.88 -19.90
CA ASN A 77 -12.35 8.50 -20.38
C ASN A 77 -11.95 7.45 -19.32
N LEU A 78 -11.83 7.85 -18.06
CA LEU A 78 -11.41 6.95 -16.96
C LEU A 78 -12.28 5.70 -16.84
N ASP A 79 -13.59 5.81 -17.08
CA ASP A 79 -14.52 4.65 -17.02
C ASP A 79 -14.13 3.48 -17.96
N ALA A 80 -13.24 3.74 -18.92
CA ALA A 80 -12.75 2.71 -19.84
C ALA A 80 -11.45 2.05 -19.37
N ILE A 81 -10.79 2.61 -18.35
CA ILE A 81 -9.48 2.17 -17.87
C ILE A 81 -9.61 1.80 -16.40
N GLU A 82 -9.69 0.51 -16.11
CA GLU A 82 -9.75 0.01 -14.75
C GLU A 82 -8.39 0.15 -14.04
N GLY A 83 -8.37 0.67 -12.82
CA GLY A 83 -7.18 0.78 -11.98
C GLY A 83 -6.28 1.99 -12.24
N VAL A 84 -6.65 2.86 -13.19
CA VAL A 84 -5.85 4.06 -13.51
C VAL A 84 -5.78 5.04 -12.35
N GLU A 85 -6.81 5.09 -11.52
CA GLU A 85 -6.88 5.97 -10.36
C GLU A 85 -5.82 5.61 -9.31
N LEU A 86 -5.60 4.31 -9.08
CA LEU A 86 -4.58 3.83 -8.15
C LEU A 86 -3.18 4.00 -8.73
N ASP A 87 -3.00 3.81 -10.02
CA ASP A 87 -1.74 4.09 -10.70
C ASP A 87 -1.43 5.59 -10.69
N PHE A 88 -2.46 6.45 -10.83
CA PHE A 88 -2.30 7.89 -10.65
C PHE A 88 -1.81 8.22 -9.23
N LEU A 89 -2.45 7.68 -8.20
CA LEU A 89 -2.05 7.92 -6.80
C LEU A 89 -0.64 7.41 -6.51
N PHE A 90 -0.27 6.24 -7.04
CA PHE A 90 1.08 5.70 -6.90
C PHE A 90 2.14 6.68 -7.43
N LYS A 91 1.87 7.28 -8.59
CA LYS A 91 2.74 8.28 -9.22
C LYS A 91 2.67 9.63 -8.51
N PHE A 92 1.49 10.07 -8.14
CA PHE A 92 1.26 11.31 -7.40
C PHE A 92 1.99 11.31 -6.05
N PHE A 93 1.96 10.20 -5.30
CA PHE A 93 2.71 10.06 -4.06
C PHE A 93 4.21 9.88 -4.27
N ASN A 94 4.67 9.84 -5.51
CA ASN A 94 6.09 9.68 -5.88
C ASN A 94 6.76 8.44 -5.24
N VAL A 95 6.01 7.35 -5.15
CA VAL A 95 6.44 6.12 -4.46
C VAL A 95 7.73 5.57 -5.08
N HIS A 96 7.81 5.57 -6.41
CA HIS A 96 8.94 5.03 -7.15
C HIS A 96 10.26 5.73 -6.80
N GLU A 97 10.26 7.05 -6.82
CA GLU A 97 11.44 7.83 -6.48
C GLU A 97 11.80 7.70 -4.99
N THR A 98 10.78 7.73 -4.11
CA THR A 98 10.96 7.53 -2.67
C THR A 98 11.69 6.22 -2.39
N VAL A 99 11.23 5.12 -2.98
CA VAL A 99 11.84 3.80 -2.75
C VAL A 99 13.24 3.72 -3.38
N ASN A 100 13.43 4.22 -4.60
CA ASN A 100 14.74 4.25 -5.25
C ASN A 100 15.80 4.97 -4.42
N ASN A 101 15.41 6.10 -3.84
CA ASN A 101 16.35 6.93 -3.07
C ASN A 101 16.63 6.36 -1.67
N LYS A 102 15.69 5.61 -1.09
CA LYS A 102 15.74 5.25 0.34
C LYS A 102 15.77 3.76 0.65
N ILE A 103 15.62 2.87 -0.32
CA ILE A 103 15.63 1.42 -0.06
C ILE A 103 16.93 0.94 0.62
N SER A 104 18.04 1.66 0.40
CA SER A 104 19.32 1.38 1.05
C SER A 104 19.36 1.75 2.54
N GLU A 105 18.37 2.51 3.03
CA GLU A 105 18.23 2.85 4.45
C GLU A 105 17.59 1.71 5.26
N ILE A 106 16.97 0.73 4.58
CA ILE A 106 16.36 -0.42 5.22
C ILE A 106 17.46 -1.35 5.75
N PRO A 107 17.42 -1.75 7.05
CA PRO A 107 18.41 -2.66 7.62
C PRO A 107 18.55 -3.97 6.85
N GLU A 108 19.77 -4.51 6.81
CA GLU A 108 20.10 -5.73 6.07
C GLU A 108 19.23 -6.94 6.49
N GLU A 109 18.94 -7.09 7.77
CA GLU A 109 18.05 -8.13 8.29
C GLU A 109 16.68 -8.05 7.62
N THR A 110 16.08 -6.85 7.60
CA THR A 110 14.76 -6.61 7.02
C THR A 110 14.75 -6.83 5.51
N ILE A 111 15.76 -6.29 4.81
CA ILE A 111 15.82 -6.44 3.35
C ILE A 111 16.06 -7.89 2.94
N ASN A 112 16.80 -8.68 3.72
CA ASN A 112 17.02 -10.10 3.48
C ASN A 112 15.74 -10.91 3.71
N TYR A 113 14.96 -10.58 4.73
CA TYR A 113 13.62 -11.15 4.95
C TYR A 113 12.69 -10.90 3.76
N ILE A 114 12.61 -9.64 3.30
CA ILE A 114 11.81 -9.26 2.13
C ILE A 114 12.29 -9.97 0.86
N LYS A 115 13.60 -10.09 0.65
CA LYS A 115 14.16 -10.87 -0.47
C LYS A 115 13.75 -12.33 -0.41
N GLY A 116 13.71 -12.93 0.78
CA GLY A 116 13.23 -14.30 0.97
C GLY A 116 11.81 -14.48 0.44
N TYR A 117 10.94 -13.54 0.78
CA TYR A 117 9.56 -13.55 0.28
C TYR A 117 9.50 -13.38 -1.25
N ALA A 118 10.24 -12.44 -1.82
CA ALA A 118 10.31 -12.27 -3.28
C ALA A 118 10.85 -13.54 -3.98
N ASP A 119 11.88 -14.17 -3.42
CA ASP A 119 12.45 -15.43 -3.92
C ASP A 119 11.40 -16.57 -3.92
N GLY A 120 10.54 -16.63 -2.89
CA GLY A 120 9.44 -17.59 -2.78
C GLY A 120 8.38 -17.40 -3.87
N LEU A 121 7.96 -16.15 -4.12
CA LEU A 121 7.06 -15.82 -5.23
C LEU A 121 7.65 -16.21 -6.58
N ASN A 122 8.91 -15.89 -6.81
CA ASN A 122 9.61 -16.22 -8.05
C ASN A 122 9.74 -17.73 -8.25
N TYR A 123 9.96 -18.47 -7.18
CA TYR A 123 10.02 -19.92 -7.23
C TYR A 123 8.65 -20.52 -7.56
N TYR A 124 7.56 -20.00 -6.94
CA TYR A 124 6.20 -20.41 -7.29
C TYR A 124 5.91 -20.17 -8.76
N ALA A 125 6.23 -19.00 -9.29
CA ALA A 125 6.03 -18.65 -10.69
C ALA A 125 6.81 -19.56 -11.63
N ALA A 126 8.05 -19.86 -11.31
CA ALA A 126 8.88 -20.79 -12.11
C ALA A 126 8.34 -22.23 -12.12
N LYS A 127 7.68 -22.67 -11.04
CA LYS A 127 7.04 -23.98 -10.96
C LYS A 127 5.67 -24.02 -11.62
N ASN A 128 4.99 -22.91 -11.72
CA ASN A 128 3.61 -22.80 -12.20
C ASN A 128 3.47 -21.78 -13.36
N PRO A 129 4.27 -21.88 -14.44
CA PRO A 129 4.36 -20.84 -15.46
C PRO A 129 3.04 -20.58 -16.21
N ASN A 130 2.10 -21.51 -16.19
CA ASN A 130 0.80 -21.39 -16.86
C ASN A 130 -0.28 -20.76 -15.96
N LEU A 131 0.00 -20.58 -14.66
CA LEU A 131 -0.94 -20.00 -13.71
C LEU A 131 -0.68 -18.52 -13.44
N VAL A 132 0.52 -18.03 -13.70
CA VAL A 132 1.00 -16.70 -13.35
C VAL A 132 1.04 -15.75 -14.55
N ASP A 133 0.91 -14.47 -14.30
CA ASP A 133 1.25 -13.41 -15.27
C ASP A 133 2.78 -13.26 -15.34
N GLN A 134 3.40 -13.91 -16.33
CA GLN A 134 4.86 -13.95 -16.50
C GLN A 134 5.52 -12.56 -16.58
N SER A 135 4.77 -11.52 -16.95
CA SER A 135 5.29 -10.15 -17.03
C SER A 135 5.61 -9.54 -15.66
N LEU A 136 5.09 -10.13 -14.59
CA LEU A 136 5.30 -9.65 -13.22
C LEU A 136 6.55 -10.24 -12.57
N TYR A 137 7.13 -11.27 -13.18
CA TYR A 137 8.27 -11.97 -12.59
C TYR A 137 9.57 -11.70 -13.36
N PRO A 138 10.71 -11.56 -12.66
CA PRO A 138 10.85 -11.75 -11.21
C PRO A 138 10.24 -10.61 -10.40
N ALA A 139 9.54 -10.96 -9.32
CA ALA A 139 9.22 -10.03 -8.25
C ALA A 139 10.50 -9.72 -7.45
N THR A 140 10.60 -8.54 -6.89
CA THR A 140 11.80 -8.05 -6.20
C THR A 140 11.49 -7.48 -4.82
N ALA A 141 12.50 -7.32 -3.99
CA ALA A 141 12.34 -6.61 -2.72
C ALA A 141 11.84 -5.17 -2.93
N TYR A 142 12.21 -4.55 -4.04
CA TYR A 142 11.70 -3.24 -4.43
C TYR A 142 10.18 -3.21 -4.53
N ASP A 143 9.58 -4.19 -5.24
CA ASP A 143 8.12 -4.28 -5.39
C ASP A 143 7.41 -4.36 -4.04
N LEU A 144 7.96 -5.14 -3.11
CA LEU A 144 7.37 -5.33 -1.78
C LEU A 144 7.48 -4.06 -0.92
N VAL A 145 8.62 -3.38 -0.94
CA VAL A 145 8.80 -2.10 -0.26
C VAL A 145 7.90 -1.03 -0.86
N ALA A 146 7.82 -0.93 -2.19
CA ALA A 146 6.96 0.03 -2.88
C ALA A 146 5.48 -0.23 -2.57
N GLY A 147 5.05 -1.48 -2.55
CA GLY A 147 3.70 -1.85 -2.16
C GLY A 147 3.34 -1.45 -0.73
N MET A 148 4.28 -1.57 0.22
CA MET A 148 4.08 -1.11 1.60
C MET A 148 4.02 0.42 1.66
N THR A 149 4.96 1.11 1.04
CA THR A 149 5.02 2.58 1.00
C THR A 149 3.75 3.17 0.40
N PHE A 150 3.24 2.61 -0.69
CA PHE A 150 2.00 3.06 -1.31
C PHE A 150 0.77 2.81 -0.44
N ARG A 151 0.73 1.68 0.24
CA ARG A 151 -0.45 1.24 0.99
C ARG A 151 -0.65 2.00 2.31
N MET A 152 0.44 2.44 2.94
CA MET A 152 0.38 3.04 4.28
C MET A 152 -0.55 4.25 4.39
N PRO A 153 -0.48 5.29 3.52
CA PRO A 153 -1.37 6.44 3.63
C PRO A 153 -2.85 6.11 3.38
N LEU A 154 -3.14 5.02 2.68
CA LEU A 154 -4.51 4.61 2.38
C LEU A 154 -5.26 4.03 3.60
N PHE A 155 -4.56 3.77 4.72
CA PHE A 155 -5.17 3.24 5.95
C PHE A 155 -5.62 4.29 6.96
N TYR A 156 -5.34 5.59 6.75
CA TYR A 156 -5.65 6.62 7.73
C TYR A 156 -6.38 7.86 7.18
N GLY A 157 -7.19 7.67 6.15
CA GLY A 157 -8.12 8.71 5.70
C GLY A 157 -7.57 9.69 4.68
N ILE A 158 -6.47 9.36 3.98
CA ILE A 158 -5.91 10.18 2.89
C ILE A 158 -6.93 10.40 1.75
N ASP A 159 -7.91 9.50 1.60
CA ASP A 159 -9.02 9.61 0.63
C ASP A 159 -9.82 10.90 0.81
N HIS A 160 -10.01 11.36 2.05
CA HIS A 160 -10.68 12.64 2.31
C HIS A 160 -9.88 13.83 1.80
N SER A 161 -8.58 13.85 2.08
CA SER A 161 -7.70 14.93 1.62
C SER A 161 -7.52 14.94 0.11
N ILE A 162 -7.50 13.77 -0.53
CA ILE A 162 -7.49 13.66 -1.99
C ILE A 162 -8.79 14.21 -2.57
N ALA A 163 -9.94 13.86 -2.01
CA ALA A 163 -11.22 14.37 -2.47
C ALA A 163 -11.31 15.91 -2.29
N GLU A 164 -10.85 16.42 -1.16
CA GLU A 164 -10.79 17.87 -0.91
C GLU A 164 -9.86 18.57 -1.91
N LEU A 165 -8.67 18.01 -2.15
CA LEU A 165 -7.70 18.52 -3.11
C LEU A 165 -8.30 18.62 -4.51
N ILE A 166 -9.03 17.60 -4.96
CA ILE A 166 -9.68 17.59 -6.29
C ILE A 166 -10.81 18.62 -6.34
N ASN A 167 -11.64 18.73 -5.29
CA ASN A 167 -12.71 19.71 -5.23
C ASN A 167 -12.17 21.16 -5.27
N LEU A 168 -11.02 21.43 -4.64
CA LEU A 168 -10.35 22.73 -4.71
C LEU A 168 -9.85 23.04 -6.14
N MET A 169 -9.45 22.02 -6.89
CA MET A 169 -9.07 22.18 -8.31
C MET A 169 -10.29 22.47 -9.20
N ASP A 170 -11.45 21.90 -8.90
CA ASP A 170 -12.67 22.02 -9.72
C ASP A 170 -13.52 23.28 -9.39
N ASP A 171 -13.07 24.19 -8.52
CA ASP A 171 -13.84 25.36 -8.03
C ASP A 171 -15.23 25.01 -7.45
N GLN A 172 -15.42 23.80 -7.03
CA GLN A 172 -16.66 23.36 -6.39
C GLN A 172 -16.70 23.86 -4.94
N GLU A 173 -17.32 25.04 -4.72
CA GLU A 173 -17.49 25.64 -3.38
C GLU A 173 -18.45 24.85 -2.46
N GLU A 174 -19.02 23.77 -2.87
CA GLU A 174 -19.79 22.93 -1.97
C GLU A 174 -18.84 22.32 -0.94
N LYS A 175 -18.85 22.93 0.25
CA LYS A 175 -18.40 22.29 1.49
C LYS A 175 -19.23 21.02 1.69
N VAL A 176 -18.86 19.98 0.99
CA VAL A 176 -19.36 18.66 1.27
C VAL A 176 -18.77 18.30 2.65
N ALA A 177 -19.58 18.53 3.69
CA ALA A 177 -19.36 17.83 4.95
C ALA A 177 -19.39 16.35 4.57
N MET A 178 -18.21 15.76 4.36
CA MET A 178 -18.09 14.42 3.84
C MET A 178 -18.74 13.47 4.81
N ASN A 179 -19.91 12.99 4.43
CA ASN A 179 -20.47 11.82 5.08
C ASN A 179 -19.56 10.65 4.71
N MET A 180 -18.69 10.24 5.63
CA MET A 180 -17.70 9.16 5.49
C MET A 180 -18.27 7.85 4.94
N ASN A 181 -19.61 7.72 4.86
CA ASN A 181 -20.33 6.55 4.37
C ASN A 181 -21.09 6.80 3.06
N ALA A 182 -21.05 8.01 2.51
CA ALA A 182 -21.69 8.28 1.23
C ALA A 182 -20.81 7.78 0.07
N PRO A 183 -21.39 7.19 -0.99
CA PRO A 183 -20.65 6.93 -2.23
C PRO A 183 -20.08 8.25 -2.76
N SER A 184 -18.81 8.28 -3.12
CA SER A 184 -18.20 9.42 -3.76
C SER A 184 -18.39 9.32 -5.28
N ASP A 185 -18.80 10.41 -5.91
CA ASP A 185 -18.86 10.50 -7.38
C ASP A 185 -17.46 10.68 -7.99
N ASN A 186 -16.46 10.99 -7.15
CA ASN A 186 -15.08 11.11 -7.60
C ASN A 186 -14.47 9.71 -7.81
N PRO A 187 -13.97 9.39 -9.02
CA PRO A 187 -13.48 8.04 -9.35
C PRO A 187 -12.27 7.62 -8.52
N ILE A 188 -11.37 8.54 -8.16
CA ILE A 188 -10.18 8.24 -7.34
C ILE A 188 -10.61 7.83 -5.93
N VAL A 189 -11.49 8.61 -5.30
CA VAL A 189 -12.03 8.32 -3.96
C VAL A 189 -12.85 7.03 -3.97
N ALA A 190 -13.66 6.81 -5.00
CA ALA A 190 -14.43 5.58 -5.18
C ALA A 190 -13.51 4.35 -5.30
N SER A 191 -12.40 4.47 -6.02
CA SER A 191 -11.39 3.42 -6.18
C SER A 191 -10.68 3.11 -4.85
N ILE A 192 -10.23 4.12 -4.09
CA ILE A 192 -9.68 3.93 -2.75
C ILE A 192 -10.68 3.20 -1.85
N ASN A 193 -11.92 3.66 -1.82
CA ASN A 193 -12.98 3.06 -1.02
C ASN A 193 -13.27 1.61 -1.40
N THR A 194 -13.21 1.29 -2.70
CA THR A 194 -13.44 -0.07 -3.18
C THR A 194 -12.38 -1.05 -2.70
N TYR A 195 -11.13 -0.63 -2.69
CA TYR A 195 -10.01 -1.53 -2.43
C TYR A 195 -9.50 -1.50 -0.99
N PHE A 196 -9.64 -0.37 -0.28
CA PHE A 196 -8.95 -0.16 1.00
C PHE A 196 -9.84 0.20 2.18
N LYS A 197 -11.11 0.58 1.97
CA LYS A 197 -11.95 1.08 3.06
C LYS A 197 -12.34 -0.04 4.03
N PRO A 198 -11.81 -0.06 5.26
CA PRO A 198 -12.33 -0.91 6.32
C PRO A 198 -13.67 -0.38 6.81
N SER A 199 -14.61 -1.27 7.12
CA SER A 199 -15.91 -0.88 7.67
C SER A 199 -15.88 -0.59 9.18
N GLY A 200 -14.76 -0.78 9.83
CA GLY A 200 -14.52 -0.60 11.26
C GLY A 200 -13.62 -1.68 11.83
N SER A 201 -13.46 -1.70 13.15
CA SER A 201 -12.70 -2.75 13.85
C SER A 201 -13.00 -2.77 15.33
N ASN A 202 -12.83 -3.92 15.98
CA ASN A 202 -12.88 -4.06 17.42
C ASN A 202 -11.64 -4.80 17.91
N ALA A 203 -11.00 -4.29 18.95
CA ALA A 203 -9.90 -4.97 19.63
C ALA A 203 -9.97 -4.70 21.13
N PHE A 204 -9.75 -5.72 21.95
CA PHE A 204 -9.62 -5.57 23.39
C PHE A 204 -8.79 -6.67 23.99
N ALA A 205 -8.09 -6.35 25.08
CA ALA A 205 -7.31 -7.28 25.85
C ALA A 205 -7.88 -7.40 27.28
N VAL A 206 -7.89 -8.60 27.80
CA VAL A 206 -8.31 -8.88 29.19
C VAL A 206 -7.12 -9.48 29.94
N SER A 207 -6.68 -8.78 30.99
CA SER A 207 -5.59 -9.28 31.81
C SER A 207 -6.02 -10.51 32.61
N LYS A 208 -5.09 -11.37 32.94
CA LYS A 208 -5.33 -12.57 33.73
C LYS A 208 -6.00 -12.31 35.07
N SER A 209 -5.76 -11.17 35.69
CA SER A 209 -6.41 -10.77 36.95
C SER A 209 -7.91 -10.49 36.83
N ARG A 210 -8.43 -10.36 35.60
CA ARG A 210 -9.84 -10.15 35.28
C ARG A 210 -10.48 -11.33 34.58
N SER A 211 -9.71 -12.39 34.33
CA SER A 211 -10.19 -13.64 33.73
C SER A 211 -10.52 -14.64 34.83
N GLN A 212 -11.58 -15.42 34.65
CA GLN A 212 -11.98 -16.46 35.58
C GLN A 212 -10.93 -17.57 35.65
N ASP A 213 -10.31 -17.90 34.52
CA ASP A 213 -9.34 -18.98 34.38
C ASP A 213 -7.88 -18.50 34.57
N ASN A 214 -7.71 -17.26 35.01
CA ASN A 214 -6.38 -16.62 35.20
C ASN A 214 -5.52 -16.62 33.92
N GLU A 215 -6.16 -16.44 32.77
CA GLU A 215 -5.55 -16.37 31.44
C GLU A 215 -5.60 -14.93 30.89
N THR A 216 -4.63 -14.55 30.10
CA THR A 216 -4.67 -13.32 29.29
C THR A 216 -5.39 -13.63 27.98
N MET A 217 -6.34 -12.79 27.60
CA MET A 217 -7.09 -12.93 26.35
C MET A 217 -6.94 -11.68 25.50
N LEU A 218 -6.79 -11.89 24.19
CA LEU A 218 -6.78 -10.83 23.19
C LEU A 218 -7.85 -11.13 22.15
N VAL A 219 -8.69 -10.14 21.88
CA VAL A 219 -9.66 -10.19 20.79
C VAL A 219 -9.28 -9.18 19.73
N ILE A 220 -9.24 -9.65 18.50
CA ILE A 220 -8.93 -8.87 17.31
C ILE A 220 -10.05 -9.16 16.31
N ASN A 221 -10.76 -8.13 15.89
CA ASN A 221 -11.83 -8.23 14.90
C ASN A 221 -11.78 -7.02 13.97
N SER A 222 -10.95 -7.11 12.95
CA SER A 222 -10.84 -6.10 11.90
C SER A 222 -11.90 -6.34 10.84
N HIS A 223 -12.69 -5.30 10.53
CA HIS A 223 -13.77 -5.38 9.53
C HIS A 223 -13.20 -5.06 8.14
N GLN A 224 -12.27 -5.89 7.68
CA GLN A 224 -11.68 -5.78 6.34
C GLN A 224 -12.56 -6.46 5.30
N PRO A 225 -12.45 -6.07 4.02
CA PRO A 225 -13.07 -6.80 2.92
C PRO A 225 -12.68 -8.28 2.92
N LEU A 226 -13.59 -9.14 2.50
CA LEU A 226 -13.33 -10.58 2.41
C LEU A 226 -12.50 -10.96 1.17
N THR A 227 -12.31 -10.02 0.24
CA THR A 227 -11.53 -10.19 -0.99
C THR A 227 -10.79 -8.90 -1.29
N GLY A 228 -9.74 -8.97 -2.11
CA GLY A 228 -8.97 -7.79 -2.52
C GLY A 228 -7.66 -7.61 -1.74
N PRO A 229 -6.98 -6.48 -1.95
CA PRO A 229 -5.59 -6.27 -1.50
C PRO A 229 -5.43 -6.14 0.02
N VAL A 230 -6.53 -5.97 0.75
CA VAL A 230 -6.54 -5.85 2.21
C VAL A 230 -7.41 -6.91 2.88
N ALA A 231 -7.78 -7.97 2.16
CA ALA A 231 -8.38 -9.16 2.76
C ALA A 231 -7.37 -9.87 3.67
N TRP A 232 -7.84 -10.39 4.80
CA TRP A 232 -6.94 -11.11 5.70
C TRP A 232 -6.57 -12.48 5.16
N TYR A 233 -5.26 -12.76 5.18
CA TYR A 233 -4.68 -14.08 5.03
C TYR A 233 -4.08 -14.50 6.39
N GLU A 234 -4.52 -15.63 6.94
CA GLU A 234 -4.05 -16.14 8.23
C GLU A 234 -2.82 -17.03 8.03
N ILE A 235 -1.75 -16.79 8.79
CA ILE A 235 -0.49 -17.51 8.68
C ILE A 235 0.15 -17.71 10.04
N HIS A 236 0.88 -18.82 10.20
CA HIS A 236 1.86 -19.04 11.27
C HIS A 236 3.24 -19.19 10.65
N ILE A 237 4.18 -18.34 11.05
CA ILE A 237 5.55 -18.33 10.55
C ILE A 237 6.50 -18.56 11.71
N LYS A 238 7.43 -19.51 11.52
CA LYS A 238 8.47 -19.80 12.51
C LYS A 238 9.83 -19.95 11.84
N SER A 239 10.87 -19.35 12.44
CA SER A 239 12.26 -19.51 12.01
C SER A 239 13.17 -20.00 13.15
N GLY A 240 14.35 -20.49 12.77
CA GLY A 240 15.43 -20.78 13.71
C GLY A 240 16.08 -19.51 14.30
N GLU A 241 15.83 -18.33 13.73
CA GLU A 241 16.40 -17.03 14.13
C GLU A 241 15.48 -16.21 15.06
N GLY A 242 14.42 -16.84 15.57
CA GLY A 242 13.57 -16.27 16.63
C GLY A 242 12.27 -15.61 16.15
N LEU A 243 11.95 -15.65 14.87
CA LEU A 243 10.60 -15.35 14.40
C LEU A 243 9.68 -16.53 14.77
N ASN A 244 8.58 -16.26 15.47
CA ASN A 244 7.53 -17.24 15.76
C ASN A 244 6.24 -16.48 15.98
N ILE A 245 5.51 -16.18 14.90
CA ILE A 245 4.36 -15.29 14.90
C ILE A 245 3.19 -15.91 14.14
N MET A 246 1.99 -15.76 14.69
CA MET A 246 0.75 -16.20 14.09
C MET A 246 -0.24 -15.05 14.04
N GLY A 247 -0.95 -14.92 12.94
CA GLY A 247 -1.99 -13.90 12.80
C GLY A 247 -2.34 -13.57 11.36
N GLY A 248 -2.90 -12.38 11.17
CA GLY A 248 -3.38 -11.90 9.89
C GLY A 248 -2.35 -11.01 9.18
N THR A 249 -2.22 -11.25 7.90
CA THR A 249 -1.47 -10.41 6.96
C THR A 249 -2.32 -10.07 5.74
N PHE A 250 -1.81 -9.22 4.86
CA PHE A 250 -2.44 -8.91 3.58
C PHE A 250 -1.74 -9.62 2.43
N PRO A 251 -2.43 -9.88 1.31
CA PRO A 251 -1.81 -10.41 0.12
C PRO A 251 -0.59 -9.58 -0.31
N GLY A 252 0.50 -10.24 -0.67
CA GLY A 252 1.74 -9.57 -1.06
C GLY A 252 2.50 -8.86 0.06
N SER A 253 2.14 -9.10 1.34
CA SER A 253 2.89 -8.58 2.49
C SER A 253 3.56 -9.72 3.26
N PRO A 254 4.87 -9.64 3.51
CA PRO A 254 5.60 -10.65 4.27
C PRO A 254 5.46 -10.54 5.80
N PHE A 255 4.67 -9.59 6.33
CA PHE A 255 4.59 -9.30 7.76
C PHE A 255 3.21 -9.61 8.32
N VAL A 256 3.16 -10.11 9.55
CA VAL A 256 1.91 -10.23 10.31
C VAL A 256 1.56 -8.86 10.90
N HIS A 257 0.39 -8.34 10.54
CA HIS A 257 -0.06 -7.00 10.93
C HIS A 257 -0.84 -7.00 12.24
N VAL A 258 -1.58 -8.07 12.51
CA VAL A 258 -2.29 -8.32 13.77
C VAL A 258 -2.11 -9.76 14.15
N GLY A 259 -1.80 -10.04 15.42
CA GLY A 259 -1.55 -11.43 15.81
C GLY A 259 -0.85 -11.55 17.16
N PHE A 260 -0.21 -12.68 17.36
CA PHE A 260 0.48 -12.99 18.60
C PHE A 260 1.65 -13.97 18.40
N ASN A 261 2.60 -13.89 19.28
CA ASN A 261 3.70 -14.85 19.43
C ASN A 261 3.67 -15.49 20.83
N GLU A 262 4.72 -16.22 21.19
CA GLU A 262 4.81 -16.91 22.50
C GLU A 262 4.79 -15.94 23.69
N ASN A 263 5.08 -14.66 23.49
CA ASN A 263 5.33 -13.70 24.56
C ASN A 263 4.25 -12.63 24.66
N LEU A 264 3.67 -12.22 23.52
CA LEU A 264 2.78 -11.08 23.43
C LEU A 264 1.86 -11.20 22.20
N GLY A 265 0.84 -10.35 22.18
CA GLY A 265 -0.03 -10.21 21.02
C GLY A 265 -0.55 -8.79 20.92
N TRP A 266 -0.99 -8.42 19.72
CA TRP A 266 -1.59 -7.11 19.48
C TRP A 266 -2.69 -7.17 18.45
N GLY A 267 -3.65 -6.26 18.62
CA GLY A 267 -4.71 -5.95 17.66
C GLY A 267 -4.66 -4.49 17.27
N ALA A 268 -5.12 -4.20 16.08
CA ALA A 268 -5.21 -2.85 15.56
C ALA A 268 -6.63 -2.46 15.21
N THR A 269 -7.01 -1.21 15.45
CA THR A 269 -8.23 -0.61 14.94
C THR A 269 -7.92 0.70 14.24
N VAL A 270 -8.79 1.10 13.30
CA VAL A 270 -8.64 2.37 12.59
C VAL A 270 -8.65 3.51 13.59
N ASN A 271 -7.69 4.41 13.45
CA ASN A 271 -7.66 5.71 14.09
C ASN A 271 -7.84 6.78 13.00
N GLN A 272 -8.46 7.90 13.33
CA GLN A 272 -8.72 9.00 12.39
C GLN A 272 -8.20 10.33 12.95
N PRO A 273 -6.90 10.44 13.23
CA PRO A 273 -6.30 11.72 13.54
C PRO A 273 -6.16 12.53 12.25
N ASP A 274 -6.00 13.83 12.40
CA ASP A 274 -5.61 14.72 11.32
C ASP A 274 -4.14 14.46 10.97
N LEU A 275 -3.90 13.84 9.83
CA LEU A 275 -2.58 13.37 9.39
C LEU A 275 -2.17 13.94 8.02
N SER A 276 -2.95 14.86 7.47
CA SER A 276 -2.66 15.46 6.17
C SER A 276 -3.14 16.89 6.08
N ASP A 277 -2.39 17.72 5.38
CA ASP A 277 -2.68 19.11 5.11
C ASP A 277 -2.67 19.39 3.62
N ILE A 278 -3.52 20.30 3.17
CA ILE A 278 -3.50 20.86 1.82
C ILE A 278 -2.99 22.29 1.89
N TYR A 279 -1.96 22.58 1.12
CA TYR A 279 -1.36 23.91 0.98
C TYR A 279 -1.75 24.53 -0.33
N GLU A 280 -2.43 25.69 -0.28
CA GLU A 280 -2.57 26.54 -1.46
C GLU A 280 -1.22 27.22 -1.75
N LEU A 281 -0.68 27.02 -2.95
CA LEU A 281 0.60 27.54 -3.37
C LEU A 281 0.39 28.79 -4.23
N LYS A 282 0.93 29.91 -3.79
CA LYS A 282 0.89 31.15 -4.57
C LYS A 282 1.82 31.03 -5.77
N LEU A 283 1.26 31.02 -6.96
CA LEU A 283 1.99 30.96 -8.23
C LEU A 283 2.66 32.31 -8.56
N ASN A 284 3.82 32.25 -9.20
CA ASN A 284 4.49 33.43 -9.73
C ASN A 284 3.71 33.98 -10.94
N PRO A 285 3.21 35.22 -10.91
CA PRO A 285 2.42 35.80 -12.00
C PRO A 285 3.16 35.90 -13.36
N GLU A 286 4.50 35.84 -13.32
CA GLU A 286 5.35 35.93 -14.51
C GLU A 286 5.81 34.55 -15.01
N ASN A 287 5.70 33.52 -14.14
CA ASN A 287 6.12 32.15 -14.46
C ASN A 287 5.38 31.15 -13.56
N ASN A 288 4.32 30.53 -14.03
CA ASN A 288 3.50 29.59 -13.27
C ASN A 288 4.18 28.23 -12.98
N ASP A 289 5.44 28.02 -13.40
CA ASP A 289 6.29 26.91 -12.97
C ASP A 289 7.04 27.20 -11.67
N GLN A 290 6.71 28.35 -11.05
CA GLN A 290 7.24 28.76 -9.75
C GLN A 290 6.14 29.05 -8.75
N TYR A 291 6.41 28.74 -7.48
CA TYR A 291 5.57 29.10 -6.34
C TYR A 291 6.37 29.87 -5.29
N GLU A 292 5.68 30.63 -4.45
CA GLU A 292 6.31 31.37 -3.34
C GLU A 292 6.60 30.43 -2.16
N LEU A 293 7.86 30.35 -1.75
CA LEU A 293 8.30 29.68 -0.53
C LEU A 293 9.20 30.62 0.28
N ASP A 294 8.79 30.93 1.49
CA ASP A 294 9.53 31.82 2.42
C ASP A 294 9.91 33.18 1.79
N GLY A 295 9.03 33.72 0.96
CA GLY A 295 9.22 35.01 0.28
C GLY A 295 10.09 34.96 -0.97
N ALA A 296 10.45 33.79 -1.45
CA ALA A 296 11.21 33.57 -2.67
C ALA A 296 10.42 32.74 -3.70
N TRP A 297 10.63 33.02 -4.98
CA TRP A 297 10.08 32.18 -6.06
C TRP A 297 10.95 30.95 -6.28
N VAL A 298 10.35 29.76 -6.12
CA VAL A 298 11.01 28.47 -6.24
C VAL A 298 10.33 27.65 -7.33
N ASN A 299 11.10 26.97 -8.16
CA ASN A 299 10.54 26.10 -9.19
C ASN A 299 9.89 24.86 -8.56
N PHE A 300 8.78 24.39 -9.16
CA PHE A 300 8.31 23.04 -8.91
C PHE A 300 9.40 22.02 -9.34
N THR A 301 9.44 20.91 -8.64
CA THR A 301 10.16 19.74 -9.15
C THR A 301 9.22 19.00 -10.09
N GLU A 302 9.65 18.84 -11.32
CA GLU A 302 8.87 18.14 -12.35
C GLU A 302 9.44 16.75 -12.53
N THR A 303 8.55 15.76 -12.62
CA THR A 303 8.90 14.38 -12.93
C THR A 303 8.04 13.88 -14.07
N ASP A 304 8.71 13.44 -15.14
CA ASP A 304 8.03 12.75 -16.23
C ASP A 304 7.73 11.33 -15.79
N GLN A 305 6.46 10.97 -15.79
CA GLN A 305 5.94 9.66 -15.45
C GLN A 305 5.26 9.04 -16.67
N GLU A 306 5.03 7.75 -16.64
CA GLU A 306 4.36 7.04 -17.71
C GLU A 306 3.21 6.18 -17.15
N PHE A 307 2.00 6.36 -17.70
CA PHE A 307 0.93 5.39 -17.52
C PHE A 307 1.07 4.29 -18.54
N LYS A 308 1.16 3.06 -18.09
CA LYS A 308 1.15 1.87 -18.91
C LYS A 308 -0.20 1.19 -18.81
N VAL A 309 -1.02 1.37 -19.83
CA VAL A 309 -2.36 0.76 -19.91
C VAL A 309 -2.27 -0.54 -20.68
N LYS A 310 -2.60 -1.66 -20.04
CA LYS A 310 -2.65 -2.97 -20.67
C LYS A 310 -3.91 -3.07 -21.53
N LEU A 311 -3.78 -3.46 -22.78
CA LEU A 311 -4.88 -3.59 -23.73
C LEU A 311 -5.41 -5.04 -23.76
N PHE A 312 -4.62 -5.95 -24.33
CA PHE A 312 -4.93 -7.38 -24.39
C PHE A 312 -3.64 -8.18 -24.64
N GLY A 313 -3.53 -9.33 -24.00
CA GLY A 313 -2.33 -10.17 -24.13
C GLY A 313 -1.06 -9.39 -23.74
N PRO A 314 -0.01 -9.38 -24.58
CA PRO A 314 1.23 -8.65 -24.31
C PRO A 314 1.19 -7.17 -24.71
N PHE A 315 0.09 -6.67 -25.30
CA PHE A 315 0.01 -5.33 -25.84
C PHE A 315 -0.39 -4.31 -24.76
N SER A 316 0.37 -3.21 -24.70
CA SER A 316 0.10 -2.07 -23.85
C SER A 316 0.35 -0.76 -24.59
N ILE A 317 -0.27 0.31 -24.15
CA ILE A 317 0.02 1.68 -24.58
C ILE A 317 0.61 2.41 -23.38
N THR A 318 1.62 3.24 -23.65
CA THR A 318 2.24 4.11 -22.66
C THR A 318 1.83 5.56 -22.95
N TYR A 319 1.35 6.24 -21.92
CA TYR A 319 0.96 7.64 -21.98
C TYR A 319 1.83 8.46 -21.01
N PRO A 320 2.56 9.48 -21.49
CA PRO A 320 3.37 10.33 -20.62
C PRO A 320 2.47 11.28 -19.81
N ILE A 321 2.82 11.49 -18.56
CA ILE A 321 2.19 12.46 -17.66
C ILE A 321 3.26 13.19 -16.88
N GLN A 322 3.11 14.50 -16.74
CA GLN A 322 3.98 15.30 -15.90
C GLN A 322 3.39 15.43 -14.50
N MET A 323 4.19 15.10 -13.49
CA MET A 323 3.85 15.25 -12.08
C MET A 323 4.67 16.37 -11.47
N TYR A 324 4.04 17.15 -10.60
CA TYR A 324 4.65 18.28 -9.93
C TYR A 324 4.81 18.02 -8.44
N HIS A 325 5.93 18.48 -7.89
CA HIS A 325 6.21 18.40 -6.46
C HIS A 325 6.71 19.76 -5.95
N SER A 326 6.34 20.07 -4.73
CA SER A 326 6.81 21.24 -3.98
C SER A 326 7.52 20.81 -2.70
N ALA A 327 8.03 21.77 -1.93
CA ALA A 327 8.57 21.53 -0.58
C ALA A 327 7.51 20.95 0.38
N HIS A 328 6.21 21.12 0.07
CA HIS A 328 5.11 20.61 0.89
C HIS A 328 4.65 19.22 0.49
N GLY A 329 4.96 18.75 -0.70
CA GLY A 329 4.59 17.43 -1.21
C GLY A 329 4.15 17.45 -2.67
N PRO A 330 3.46 16.38 -3.14
CA PRO A 330 2.91 16.30 -4.48
C PRO A 330 1.88 17.39 -4.74
N VAL A 331 1.81 17.88 -5.98
CA VAL A 331 1.03 19.07 -6.36
C VAL A 331 0.07 18.74 -7.49
N LEU A 332 -1.19 19.15 -7.34
CA LEU A 332 -2.09 19.39 -8.46
C LEU A 332 -2.06 20.86 -8.82
N LYS A 333 -1.86 21.18 -10.10
CA LYS A 333 -1.86 22.58 -10.59
C LYS A 333 -2.52 22.71 -11.94
N ASP A 334 -3.05 23.89 -12.19
CA ASP A 334 -3.40 24.40 -13.50
C ASP A 334 -2.73 25.76 -13.74
N ASP A 335 -3.20 26.52 -14.75
CA ASP A 335 -2.62 27.83 -15.09
C ASP A 335 -2.86 28.90 -14.00
N ASN A 336 -3.82 28.71 -13.10
CA ASN A 336 -4.29 29.75 -12.18
C ASN A 336 -4.05 29.39 -10.71
N LYS A 337 -3.98 28.12 -10.38
CA LYS A 337 -3.93 27.64 -9.00
C LYS A 337 -3.09 26.37 -8.85
N ALA A 338 -2.53 26.20 -7.69
CA ALA A 338 -1.78 25.01 -7.34
C ALA A 338 -2.00 24.66 -5.86
N TYR A 339 -2.21 23.38 -5.58
CA TYR A 339 -2.38 22.85 -4.24
C TYR A 339 -1.43 21.67 -4.03
N ALA A 340 -0.75 21.68 -2.90
CA ALA A 340 0.14 20.58 -2.48
C ALA A 340 -0.51 19.77 -1.37
N LEU A 341 -0.40 18.46 -1.44
CA LEU A 341 -0.82 17.54 -0.38
C LEU A 341 0.40 17.12 0.44
N ARG A 342 0.35 17.35 1.75
CA ARG A 342 1.31 16.83 2.70
C ARG A 342 0.64 15.80 3.60
N PHE A 343 1.28 14.68 3.85
CA PHE A 343 0.75 13.63 4.73
C PHE A 343 1.85 12.98 5.55
N VAL A 344 1.47 12.42 6.69
CA VAL A 344 2.40 11.72 7.60
C VAL A 344 2.90 10.43 6.92
N GLY A 345 4.20 10.14 7.07
CA GLY A 345 4.86 9.00 6.43
C GLY A 345 5.22 9.24 4.96
N MET A 346 4.99 10.44 4.44
CA MET A 346 5.48 10.83 3.12
C MET A 346 7.00 10.68 3.08
N ASN A 347 7.50 9.99 2.06
CA ASN A 347 8.92 9.67 1.89
C ASN A 347 9.50 8.66 2.90
N ASP A 348 8.69 7.89 3.64
CA ASP A 348 9.16 6.82 4.51
C ASP A 348 9.17 5.46 3.79
N VAL A 349 10.17 4.61 4.13
CA VAL A 349 10.32 3.25 3.58
C VAL A 349 10.55 2.18 4.65
N ASN A 350 10.75 2.58 5.90
CA ASN A 350 11.07 1.67 7.01
C ASN A 350 9.85 1.02 7.68
N HIS A 351 8.65 1.11 7.08
CA HIS A 351 7.45 0.41 7.54
C HIS A 351 7.70 -1.09 7.74
N SER A 352 8.41 -1.69 6.78
CA SER A 352 8.79 -3.11 6.83
C SER A 352 9.66 -3.45 8.04
N THR A 353 10.57 -2.56 8.41
CA THR A 353 11.44 -2.73 9.59
C THR A 353 10.64 -2.66 10.88
N ALA A 354 9.70 -1.74 10.99
CA ALA A 354 8.83 -1.64 12.17
C ALA A 354 7.97 -2.91 12.33
N TRP A 355 7.36 -3.41 11.25
CA TRP A 355 6.57 -4.64 11.30
C TRP A 355 7.41 -5.86 11.66
N LEU A 356 8.60 -6.03 11.07
CA LEU A 356 9.47 -7.17 11.41
C LEU A 356 9.90 -7.13 12.88
N LYS A 357 10.25 -5.96 13.40
CA LYS A 357 10.57 -5.80 14.82
C LYS A 357 9.38 -6.12 15.72
N MET A 358 8.17 -5.68 15.40
CA MET A 358 6.97 -6.04 16.14
C MET A 358 6.75 -7.56 16.14
N ASN A 359 6.90 -8.22 14.98
CA ASN A 359 6.72 -9.67 14.85
C ASN A 359 7.72 -10.46 15.67
N LYS A 360 8.94 -9.95 15.88
CA LYS A 360 10.02 -10.59 16.65
C LYS A 360 10.08 -10.15 18.13
N SER A 361 9.27 -9.18 18.55
CA SER A 361 9.29 -8.64 19.91
C SER A 361 8.93 -9.70 20.96
N LYS A 362 9.65 -9.70 22.09
CA LYS A 362 9.47 -10.65 23.20
C LYS A 362 8.88 -10.02 24.45
N ASN A 363 8.76 -8.70 24.49
CA ASN A 363 8.25 -7.95 25.62
C ASN A 363 7.73 -6.58 25.14
N ILE A 364 7.07 -5.85 26.05
CA ILE A 364 6.47 -4.55 25.77
C ILE A 364 7.50 -3.50 25.35
N ASP A 365 8.71 -3.53 25.91
CA ASP A 365 9.73 -2.53 25.61
C ASP A 365 10.23 -2.69 24.17
N GLU A 366 10.52 -3.89 23.72
CA GLU A 366 10.90 -4.19 22.32
C GLU A 366 9.78 -3.82 21.34
N TRP A 367 8.54 -4.12 21.72
CA TRP A 367 7.38 -3.79 20.89
C TRP A 367 7.17 -2.28 20.79
N LEU A 368 7.31 -1.54 21.90
CA LEU A 368 7.25 -0.08 21.91
C LEU A 368 8.43 0.55 21.14
N ASP A 369 9.61 -0.07 21.16
CA ASP A 369 10.76 0.42 20.37
C ASP A 369 10.51 0.32 18.86
N ALA A 370 9.77 -0.71 18.41
CA ALA A 370 9.33 -0.77 17.03
C ALA A 370 8.35 0.36 16.69
N LEU A 371 7.41 0.69 17.58
CA LEU A 371 6.46 1.80 17.39
C LEU A 371 7.14 3.18 17.42
N ARG A 372 8.16 3.35 18.27
CA ARG A 372 8.95 4.61 18.36
C ARG A 372 9.73 4.93 17.09
N MET A 373 9.80 4.02 16.15
CA MET A 373 10.33 4.30 14.81
C MET A 373 9.43 5.27 14.03
N GLU A 374 8.16 5.44 14.46
CA GLU A 374 7.16 6.33 13.82
C GLU A 374 6.92 5.99 12.34
N GLN A 375 7.07 4.72 11.97
CA GLN A 375 6.97 4.24 10.59
C GLN A 375 5.63 3.59 10.27
N LEU A 376 4.72 3.48 11.21
CA LEU A 376 3.43 2.85 11.00
C LEU A 376 2.34 3.91 10.88
N ALA A 377 1.31 3.59 10.11
CA ALA A 377 0.09 4.39 10.09
C ALA A 377 -0.45 4.56 11.52
N SER A 378 -1.07 5.71 11.78
CA SER A 378 -1.70 5.94 13.06
C SER A 378 -2.87 4.97 13.27
N LEU A 379 -2.66 3.99 14.11
CA LEU A 379 -3.64 2.98 14.49
C LEU A 379 -3.87 3.04 15.99
N ASN A 380 -5.08 2.71 16.43
CA ASN A 380 -5.30 2.34 17.83
C ASN A 380 -4.78 0.93 18.03
N LEU A 381 -3.81 0.76 18.89
CA LEU A 381 -3.20 -0.53 19.16
C LEU A 381 -3.60 -1.04 20.55
N VAL A 382 -4.00 -2.30 20.60
CA VAL A 382 -4.29 -3.04 21.83
C VAL A 382 -3.22 -4.10 21.98
N TYR A 383 -2.55 -4.12 23.14
CA TYR A 383 -1.46 -5.04 23.48
C TYR A 383 -1.88 -5.98 24.61
#